data_f45056fbfcca3c803c89b44b2581e83e
#
_entry.id   f45056fbfcca3c803c89b44b2581e83e
#
_cell.length_a   1.000
_cell.length_b   1.000
_cell.length_c   1.000
_cell.angle_alpha   90.00
_cell.angle_beta   90.00
_cell.angle_gamma   90.00
#
_symmetry.space_group_name_H-M   'P 1'
#
loop_
_entity.id
_entity.type
_entity.pdbx_description
1 polymer ?
#
loop_
_entity_poly.entity_id
_entity_poly.type
_entity_poly.pdbx_seq_one_letter_code
_entity_poly.pdbx_strand_id
1 'polypeptide(L)'
;MIDSIYLPFILAIGAVILLAVFFHYVPFFLWLSAKVSGVRISLVQLFLMRIRNVPPYVIVPAMIEAHKAGLSTITRDELEAHYMAGGHVEKVVHALVSASKANIDLSFQMATGIDLAGRDVFEAVQMSVNPKVIDTPPVTAVAKDGIQLIAKARVTVRANIRQLVGLSLIHI
;
A
#
# COMPACT_ATOMS: atom_id res chain seq x y z
N MET A 1 -58.00 -6.66 18.10
CA MET A 1 -57.56 -8.07 18.24
C MET A 1 -56.61 -8.51 17.11
N ILE A 2 -56.74 -7.91 15.95
CA ILE A 2 -55.83 -8.20 14.81
C ILE A 2 -54.44 -7.61 15.03
N ASP A 3 -54.34 -6.43 15.68
CA ASP A 3 -53.09 -5.70 15.90
C ASP A 3 -52.07 -6.41 16.82
N SER A 4 -52.56 -7.22 17.80
CA SER A 4 -51.67 -7.93 18.73
C SER A 4 -51.00 -9.16 18.12
N ILE A 5 -51.54 -9.73 17.04
CA ILE A 5 -50.96 -10.89 16.37
C ILE A 5 -49.89 -10.44 15.38
N TYR A 6 -50.05 -9.30 14.72
CA TYR A 6 -49.09 -8.77 13.74
C TYR A 6 -47.92 -8.04 14.38
N LEU A 7 -48.07 -7.52 15.61
CA LEU A 7 -47.02 -6.80 16.32
C LEU A 7 -45.71 -7.60 16.44
N PRO A 8 -45.70 -8.89 16.88
CA PRO A 8 -44.46 -9.65 16.95
C PRO A 8 -43.84 -9.93 15.57
N PHE A 9 -44.63 -10.08 14.52
CA PHE A 9 -44.14 -10.26 13.16
C PHE A 9 -43.48 -8.99 12.62
N ILE A 10 -44.07 -7.82 12.87
CA ILE A 10 -43.50 -6.52 12.47
C ILE A 10 -42.18 -6.27 13.23
N LEU A 11 -42.16 -6.57 14.53
CA LEU A 11 -40.92 -6.46 15.33
C LEU A 11 -39.83 -7.42 14.84
N ALA A 12 -40.19 -8.67 14.50
CA ALA A 12 -39.24 -9.64 13.96
C ALA A 12 -38.65 -9.19 12.62
N ILE A 13 -39.50 -8.71 11.71
CA ILE A 13 -39.04 -8.18 10.40
C ILE A 13 -38.15 -6.95 10.61
N GLY A 14 -38.55 -6.02 11.49
CA GLY A 14 -37.77 -4.86 11.84
C GLY A 14 -36.36 -5.21 12.41
N ALA A 15 -36.35 -6.23 13.31
CA ALA A 15 -35.06 -6.73 13.86
C ALA A 15 -34.18 -7.37 12.79
N VAL A 16 -34.75 -8.14 11.87
CA VAL A 16 -33.98 -8.75 10.75
C VAL A 16 -33.43 -7.69 9.83
N ILE A 17 -34.21 -6.66 9.49
CA ILE A 17 -33.76 -5.55 8.66
C ILE A 17 -32.63 -4.78 9.37
N LEU A 18 -32.77 -4.49 10.66
CA LEU A 18 -31.77 -3.81 11.46
C LEU A 18 -30.47 -4.62 11.54
N LEU A 19 -30.57 -5.94 11.71
CA LEU A 19 -29.45 -6.86 11.72
C LEU A 19 -28.76 -6.92 10.36
N ALA A 20 -29.52 -6.97 9.27
CA ALA A 20 -28.97 -6.96 7.91
C ALA A 20 -28.24 -5.65 7.61
N VAL A 21 -28.81 -4.51 8.00
CA VAL A 21 -28.15 -3.20 7.89
C VAL A 21 -26.88 -3.17 8.73
N PHE A 22 -26.93 -3.64 9.97
CA PHE A 22 -25.76 -3.70 10.84
C PHE A 22 -24.62 -4.52 10.22
N PHE A 23 -24.89 -5.74 9.73
CA PHE A 23 -23.88 -6.57 9.08
C PHE A 23 -23.37 -6.00 7.74
N HIS A 24 -24.21 -5.24 7.04
CA HIS A 24 -23.79 -4.55 5.81
C HIS A 24 -22.80 -3.42 6.10
N TYR A 25 -23.02 -2.65 7.16
CA TYR A 25 -22.14 -1.53 7.53
C TYR A 25 -20.92 -1.94 8.35
N VAL A 26 -21.03 -3.01 9.16
CA VAL A 26 -19.94 -3.49 10.00
C VAL A 26 -19.37 -4.79 9.41
N PRO A 27 -18.17 -4.77 8.84
CA PRO A 27 -17.53 -5.96 8.25
C PRO A 27 -17.01 -6.88 9.37
N PHE A 28 -17.91 -7.64 9.99
CA PHE A 28 -17.61 -8.52 11.13
C PHE A 28 -16.49 -9.54 10.81
N PHE A 29 -16.51 -10.13 9.62
CA PHE A 29 -15.49 -11.09 9.21
C PHE A 29 -14.11 -10.46 9.12
N LEU A 30 -14.03 -9.20 8.69
CA LEU A 30 -12.79 -8.45 8.61
C LEU A 30 -12.21 -8.17 10.01
N TRP A 31 -13.08 -7.82 10.96
CA TRP A 31 -12.70 -7.66 12.35
C TRP A 31 -12.20 -8.96 12.98
N LEU A 32 -12.88 -10.09 12.71
CA LEU A 32 -12.46 -11.39 13.20
C LEU A 32 -11.08 -11.77 12.63
N SER A 33 -10.86 -11.56 11.33
CA SER A 33 -9.57 -11.79 10.67
C SER A 33 -8.44 -10.95 11.27
N ALA A 34 -8.70 -9.65 11.54
CA ALA A 34 -7.74 -8.76 12.18
C ALA A 34 -7.39 -9.25 13.58
N LYS A 35 -8.39 -9.63 14.37
CA LYS A 35 -8.22 -10.11 15.75
C LYS A 35 -7.41 -11.41 15.81
N VAL A 36 -7.70 -12.36 14.94
CA VAL A 36 -6.94 -13.63 14.83
C VAL A 36 -5.50 -13.36 14.38
N SER A 37 -5.27 -12.36 13.55
CA SER A 37 -3.93 -11.97 13.09
C SER A 37 -3.14 -11.11 14.09
N GLY A 38 -3.68 -10.86 15.29
CA GLY A 38 -3.00 -10.10 16.36
C GLY A 38 -3.15 -8.57 16.23
N VAL A 39 -3.86 -8.08 15.23
CA VAL A 39 -4.09 -6.64 15.03
C VAL A 39 -5.25 -6.16 15.90
N ARG A 40 -5.01 -5.15 16.73
CA ARG A 40 -6.00 -4.61 17.66
C ARG A 40 -6.85 -3.54 16.99
N ILE A 41 -7.99 -3.93 16.44
CA ILE A 41 -8.98 -3.02 15.85
C ILE A 41 -10.33 -3.26 16.53
N SER A 42 -11.03 -2.17 16.90
CA SER A 42 -12.39 -2.23 17.44
C SER A 42 -13.43 -2.19 16.29
N LEU A 43 -14.59 -2.84 16.50
CA LEU A 43 -15.72 -2.75 15.57
C LEU A 43 -16.19 -1.30 15.36
N VAL A 44 -16.15 -0.48 16.42
CA VAL A 44 -16.49 0.95 16.34
C VAL A 44 -15.54 1.69 15.40
N GLN A 45 -14.26 1.35 15.42
CA GLN A 45 -13.26 1.96 14.52
C GLN A 45 -13.53 1.60 13.06
N LEU A 46 -13.90 0.34 12.76
CA LEU A 46 -14.26 -0.08 11.42
C LEU A 46 -15.52 0.65 10.91
N PHE A 47 -16.48 0.87 11.79
CA PHE A 47 -17.68 1.65 11.48
C PHE A 47 -17.34 3.13 11.19
N LEU A 48 -16.47 3.75 12.02
CA LEU A 48 -16.02 5.13 11.80
C LEU A 48 -15.23 5.30 10.51
N MET A 49 -14.38 4.32 10.14
CA MET A 49 -13.70 4.30 8.83
C MET A 49 -14.71 4.36 7.68
N ARG A 50 -15.79 3.58 7.79
CA ARG A 50 -16.84 3.54 6.77
C ARG A 50 -17.52 4.89 6.60
N ILE A 51 -17.79 5.60 7.72
CA ILE A 51 -18.38 6.95 7.71
C ILE A 51 -17.44 7.95 7.03
N ARG A 52 -16.14 7.81 7.22
CA ARG A 52 -15.10 8.67 6.60
C ARG A 52 -14.82 8.33 5.14
N ASN A 53 -15.58 7.43 4.52
CA ASN A 53 -15.34 6.90 3.17
C ASN A 53 -13.96 6.21 3.00
N VAL A 54 -13.37 5.75 4.10
CA VAL A 54 -12.15 4.92 4.06
C VAL A 54 -12.56 3.45 4.04
N PRO A 55 -12.23 2.69 2.99
CA PRO A 55 -12.65 1.31 2.87
C PRO A 55 -11.88 0.41 3.85
N PRO A 56 -12.56 -0.23 4.83
CA PRO A 56 -11.89 -1.10 5.79
C PRO A 56 -11.20 -2.31 5.15
N TYR A 57 -11.69 -2.75 3.99
CA TYR A 57 -11.14 -3.88 3.25
C TYR A 57 -9.78 -3.59 2.59
N VAL A 58 -9.36 -2.33 2.50
CA VAL A 58 -8.01 -1.93 2.07
C VAL A 58 -7.09 -1.78 3.28
N ILE A 59 -7.56 -1.07 4.31
CA ILE A 59 -6.73 -0.74 5.47
C ILE A 59 -6.42 -1.96 6.35
N VAL A 60 -7.43 -2.79 6.62
CA VAL A 60 -7.25 -3.93 7.55
C VAL A 60 -6.31 -4.99 7.02
N PRO A 61 -6.39 -5.45 5.75
CA PRO A 61 -5.41 -6.38 5.20
C PRO A 61 -4.00 -5.80 5.19
N ALA A 62 -3.83 -4.52 4.85
CA ALA A 62 -2.54 -3.84 4.89
C ALA A 62 -1.95 -3.83 6.30
N MET A 63 -2.76 -3.55 7.33
CA MET A 63 -2.33 -3.65 8.74
C MET A 63 -1.93 -5.07 9.13
N ILE A 64 -2.68 -6.08 8.68
CA ILE A 64 -2.36 -7.49 8.95
C ILE A 64 -1.03 -7.86 8.30
N GLU A 65 -0.80 -7.44 7.07
CA GLU A 65 0.45 -7.68 6.34
C GLU A 65 1.64 -7.01 7.04
N ALA A 66 1.51 -5.74 7.40
CA ALA A 66 2.53 -5.00 8.15
C ALA A 66 2.84 -5.67 9.49
N HIS A 67 1.82 -6.05 10.26
CA HIS A 67 1.98 -6.72 11.56
C HIS A 67 2.70 -8.06 11.44
N LYS A 68 2.32 -8.90 10.46
CA LYS A 68 2.98 -10.20 10.19
C LYS A 68 4.43 -10.04 9.73
N ALA A 69 4.77 -8.93 9.11
CA ALA A 69 6.14 -8.60 8.72
C ALA A 69 6.98 -7.99 9.85
N GLY A 70 6.39 -7.78 11.04
CA GLY A 70 7.08 -7.18 12.18
C GLY A 70 7.12 -5.63 12.14
N LEU A 71 6.43 -5.00 11.20
CA LEU A 71 6.33 -3.55 11.06
C LEU A 71 5.24 -2.99 12.00
N SER A 72 5.43 -3.14 13.32
CA SER A 72 4.45 -2.71 14.33
C SER A 72 4.39 -1.19 14.54
N THR A 73 5.29 -0.44 13.91
CA THR A 73 5.35 1.02 14.00
C THR A 73 4.30 1.72 13.13
N ILE A 74 3.75 1.01 12.13
CA ILE A 74 2.75 1.56 11.21
C ILE A 74 1.40 1.57 11.91
N THR A 75 0.85 2.76 12.11
CA THR A 75 -0.44 2.94 12.76
C THR A 75 -1.59 2.94 11.76
N ARG A 76 -2.78 2.59 12.23
CA ARG A 76 -4.01 2.67 11.42
C ARG A 76 -4.23 4.09 10.89
N ASP A 77 -4.05 5.10 11.76
CA ASP A 77 -4.34 6.50 11.44
C ASP A 77 -3.43 7.03 10.32
N GLU A 78 -2.19 6.57 10.27
CA GLU A 78 -1.25 6.88 9.17
C GLU A 78 -1.70 6.25 7.84
N LEU A 79 -2.20 5.01 7.87
CA LEU A 79 -2.73 4.35 6.67
C LEU A 79 -4.01 5.02 6.16
N GLU A 80 -4.92 5.41 7.09
CA GLU A 80 -6.12 6.18 6.76
C GLU A 80 -5.75 7.53 6.12
N ALA A 81 -4.81 8.26 6.74
CA ALA A 81 -4.36 9.55 6.22
C ALA A 81 -3.76 9.44 4.82
N HIS A 82 -2.93 8.42 4.59
CA HIS A 82 -2.34 8.15 3.28
C HIS A 82 -3.42 7.82 2.23
N TYR A 83 -4.40 6.98 2.59
CA TYR A 83 -5.53 6.67 1.71
C TYR A 83 -6.34 7.93 1.35
N MET A 84 -6.64 8.77 2.35
CA MET A 84 -7.38 10.02 2.14
C MET A 84 -6.60 11.04 1.29
N ALA A 85 -5.27 10.99 1.32
CA ALA A 85 -4.41 11.78 0.44
C ALA A 85 -4.37 11.27 -1.02
N GLY A 86 -5.08 10.18 -1.33
CA GLY A 86 -5.13 9.58 -2.66
C GLY A 86 -4.01 8.58 -2.93
N GLY A 87 -3.27 8.14 -1.90
CA GLY A 87 -2.20 7.17 -2.00
C GLY A 87 -2.67 5.72 -2.08
N HIS A 88 -1.78 4.85 -2.53
CA HIS A 88 -2.00 3.41 -2.71
C HIS A 88 -1.49 2.61 -1.51
N VAL A 89 -2.32 2.50 -0.46
CA VAL A 89 -1.95 1.86 0.81
C VAL A 89 -1.37 0.46 0.66
N GLU A 90 -2.01 -0.39 -0.15
CA GLU A 90 -1.55 -1.77 -0.38
C GLU A 90 -0.14 -1.82 -0.98
N LYS A 91 0.14 -0.99 -2.00
CA LYS A 91 1.45 -0.93 -2.65
C LYS A 91 2.53 -0.44 -1.69
N VAL A 92 2.23 0.57 -0.90
CA VAL A 92 3.16 1.14 0.08
C VAL A 92 3.50 0.11 1.16
N VAL A 93 2.50 -0.56 1.73
CA VAL A 93 2.74 -1.58 2.76
C VAL A 93 3.50 -2.77 2.19
N HIS A 94 3.14 -3.25 0.99
CA HIS A 94 3.86 -4.34 0.32
C HIS A 94 5.34 -3.97 0.02
N ALA A 95 5.59 -2.72 -0.40
CA ALA A 95 6.95 -2.21 -0.61
C ALA A 95 7.74 -2.14 0.71
N LEU A 96 7.11 -1.68 1.81
CA LEU A 96 7.74 -1.64 3.13
C LEU A 96 8.08 -3.02 3.67
N VAL A 97 7.20 -3.99 3.48
CA VAL A 97 7.45 -5.40 3.83
C VAL A 97 8.62 -5.96 3.03
N SER A 98 8.67 -5.66 1.74
CA SER A 98 9.77 -6.11 0.86
C SER A 98 11.08 -5.44 1.24
N ALA A 99 11.09 -4.14 1.55
CA ALA A 99 12.25 -3.38 2.02
C ALA A 99 12.79 -3.94 3.35
N SER A 100 11.88 -4.22 4.30
CA SER A 100 12.24 -4.83 5.59
C SER A 100 12.91 -6.20 5.42
N LYS A 101 12.36 -7.06 4.55
CA LYS A 101 12.96 -8.37 4.25
C LYS A 101 14.31 -8.27 3.55
N ALA A 102 14.53 -7.21 2.79
CA ALA A 102 15.80 -6.93 2.11
C ALA A 102 16.80 -6.17 2.99
N ASN A 103 16.49 -5.90 4.26
CA ASN A 103 17.26 -5.05 5.18
C ASN A 103 17.53 -3.64 4.62
N ILE A 104 16.57 -3.10 3.88
CA ILE A 104 16.61 -1.73 3.39
C ILE A 104 15.86 -0.85 4.40
N ASP A 105 16.53 0.19 4.87
CA ASP A 105 15.96 1.17 5.77
C ASP A 105 15.03 2.12 4.98
N LEU A 106 13.74 1.79 4.93
CA LEU A 106 12.69 2.58 4.30
C LEU A 106 11.64 2.93 5.36
N SER A 107 11.56 4.22 5.72
CA SER A 107 10.53 4.69 6.65
C SER A 107 9.16 4.77 5.96
N PHE A 108 8.08 4.67 6.76
CA PHE A 108 6.71 4.83 6.26
C PHE A 108 6.52 6.19 5.58
N GLN A 109 7.02 7.27 6.18
CA GLN A 109 6.93 8.63 5.63
C GLN A 109 7.63 8.76 4.27
N MET A 110 8.77 8.11 4.11
CA MET A 110 9.50 8.11 2.85
C MET A 110 8.75 7.33 1.76
N ALA A 111 8.20 6.17 2.11
CA ALA A 111 7.41 5.35 1.20
C ALA A 111 6.14 6.07 0.74
N THR A 112 5.39 6.67 1.66
CA THR A 112 4.18 7.45 1.34
C THR A 112 4.50 8.68 0.49
N GLY A 113 5.63 9.36 0.76
CA GLY A 113 6.10 10.48 -0.05
C GLY A 113 6.42 10.09 -1.50
N ILE A 114 7.04 8.94 -1.71
CA ILE A 114 7.33 8.40 -3.06
C ILE A 114 6.02 8.08 -3.80
N ASP A 115 5.06 7.42 -3.13
CA ASP A 115 3.76 7.05 -3.72
C ASP A 115 2.94 8.28 -4.10
N LEU A 116 2.86 9.28 -3.21
CA LEU A 116 2.16 10.54 -3.48
C LEU A 116 2.83 11.39 -4.57
N ALA A 117 4.12 11.20 -4.80
CA ALA A 117 4.84 11.79 -5.94
C ALA A 117 4.55 11.05 -7.27
N GLY A 118 3.66 10.05 -7.27
CA GLY A 118 3.26 9.29 -8.45
C GLY A 118 4.29 8.25 -8.91
N ARG A 119 5.23 7.85 -8.04
CA ARG A 119 6.22 6.82 -8.33
C ARG A 119 5.86 5.50 -7.65
N ASP A 120 6.17 4.39 -8.31
CA ASP A 120 5.96 3.07 -7.72
C ASP A 120 7.05 2.77 -6.68
N VAL A 121 6.63 2.70 -5.41
CA VAL A 121 7.51 2.43 -4.27
C VAL A 121 8.11 1.03 -4.35
N PHE A 122 7.31 0.05 -4.79
CA PHE A 122 7.75 -1.35 -4.90
C PHE A 122 8.83 -1.52 -5.97
N GLU A 123 8.66 -0.86 -7.13
CA GLU A 123 9.67 -0.84 -8.18
C GLU A 123 10.98 -0.19 -7.70
N ALA A 124 10.88 0.91 -6.93
CA ALA A 124 12.05 1.58 -6.36
C ALA A 124 12.83 0.65 -5.40
N VAL A 125 12.13 -0.09 -4.53
CA VAL A 125 12.72 -1.10 -3.64
C VAL A 125 13.38 -2.20 -4.46
N GLN A 126 12.68 -2.72 -5.47
CA GLN A 126 13.16 -3.82 -6.32
C GLN A 126 14.44 -3.42 -7.09
N MET A 127 14.50 -2.20 -7.64
CA MET A 127 15.72 -1.68 -8.30
C MET A 127 16.89 -1.43 -7.34
N SER A 128 16.59 -1.22 -6.05
CA SER A 128 17.64 -1.11 -5.03
C SER A 128 18.26 -2.46 -4.68
N VAL A 129 17.45 -3.53 -4.67
CA VAL A 129 17.88 -4.91 -4.39
C VAL A 129 18.55 -5.53 -5.61
N ASN A 130 17.89 -5.43 -6.76
CA ASN A 130 18.33 -6.04 -8.01
C ASN A 130 18.75 -4.96 -9.00
N PRO A 131 20.06 -4.78 -9.25
CA PRO A 131 20.53 -3.80 -10.20
C PRO A 131 20.02 -4.12 -11.61
N LYS A 132 19.47 -3.12 -12.30
CA LYS A 132 19.01 -3.26 -13.68
C LYS A 132 20.17 -3.06 -14.64
N VAL A 133 20.36 -4.00 -15.53
CA VAL A 133 21.36 -3.90 -16.60
C VAL A 133 20.68 -3.30 -17.83
N ILE A 134 21.25 -2.20 -18.31
CA ILE A 134 20.80 -1.50 -19.51
C ILE A 134 21.87 -1.65 -20.58
N ASP A 135 21.54 -2.26 -21.71
CA ASP A 135 22.40 -2.32 -22.89
C ASP A 135 22.22 -1.05 -23.72
N THR A 136 23.31 -0.32 -23.97
CA THR A 136 23.24 0.84 -24.87
C THR A 136 23.17 0.38 -26.33
N PRO A 137 22.48 1.14 -27.21
CA PRO A 137 22.57 0.87 -28.65
C PRO A 137 24.02 1.02 -29.13
N PRO A 138 24.42 0.26 -30.16
CA PRO A 138 25.76 0.39 -30.71
C PRO A 138 25.95 1.79 -31.31
N VAL A 139 27.00 2.47 -30.89
CA VAL A 139 27.43 3.75 -31.44
C VAL A 139 28.58 3.49 -32.39
N THR A 140 28.48 3.95 -33.64
CA THR A 140 29.49 3.80 -34.64
C THR A 140 30.24 5.13 -34.82
N ALA A 141 31.56 5.09 -34.80
CA ALA A 141 32.42 6.22 -35.08
C ALA A 141 33.51 5.79 -36.07
N VAL A 142 33.92 6.70 -36.97
CA VAL A 142 35.02 6.47 -37.89
C VAL A 142 36.27 7.18 -37.38
N ALA A 143 37.36 6.44 -37.18
CA ALA A 143 38.65 6.97 -36.78
C ALA A 143 39.30 7.74 -37.93
N LYS A 144 40.30 8.57 -37.64
CA LYS A 144 41.02 9.34 -38.66
C LYS A 144 41.63 8.47 -39.77
N ASP A 145 41.95 7.23 -39.45
CA ASP A 145 42.56 6.24 -40.36
C ASP A 145 41.50 5.49 -41.21
N GLY A 146 40.21 5.93 -41.17
CA GLY A 146 39.13 5.30 -41.96
C GLY A 146 38.58 4.02 -41.34
N ILE A 147 39.04 3.61 -40.14
CA ILE A 147 38.58 2.41 -39.44
C ILE A 147 37.26 2.72 -38.75
N GLN A 148 36.26 1.90 -38.97
CA GLN A 148 34.96 2.00 -38.28
C GLN A 148 35.04 1.31 -36.92
N LEU A 149 34.79 2.05 -35.86
CA LEU A 149 34.70 1.56 -34.49
C LEU A 149 33.24 1.44 -34.09
N ILE A 150 32.84 0.29 -33.57
CA ILE A 150 31.53 0.05 -33.01
C ILE A 150 31.69 -0.14 -31.49
N ALA A 151 31.14 0.79 -30.73
CA ALA A 151 31.16 0.72 -29.26
C ALA A 151 29.75 0.33 -28.77
N LYS A 152 29.67 -0.68 -27.90
CA LYS A 152 28.48 -1.06 -27.18
C LYS A 152 28.83 -1.11 -25.69
N ALA A 153 28.06 -0.44 -24.85
CA ALA A 153 28.26 -0.45 -23.42
C ALA A 153 27.10 -1.16 -22.71
N ARG A 154 27.42 -1.84 -21.63
CA ARG A 154 26.44 -2.41 -20.71
C ARG A 154 26.59 -1.68 -19.38
N VAL A 155 25.52 -0.97 -18.96
CA VAL A 155 25.52 -0.16 -17.75
C VAL A 155 24.63 -0.82 -16.71
N THR A 156 25.20 -1.07 -15.53
CA THR A 156 24.44 -1.59 -14.40
C THR A 156 24.01 -0.41 -13.52
N VAL A 157 22.70 -0.24 -13.37
CA VAL A 157 22.10 0.84 -12.59
C VAL A 157 21.49 0.28 -11.32
N ARG A 158 21.78 0.91 -10.19
CA ARG A 158 21.18 0.63 -8.89
C ARG A 158 20.51 1.90 -8.36
N ALA A 159 19.27 1.80 -7.89
CA ALA A 159 18.58 2.91 -7.26
C ALA A 159 19.03 3.08 -5.80
N ASN A 160 19.32 4.32 -5.39
CA ASN A 160 19.53 4.66 -3.99
C ASN A 160 18.24 5.32 -3.46
N ILE A 161 17.44 4.57 -2.68
CA ILE A 161 16.14 5.01 -2.19
C ILE A 161 16.25 6.29 -1.35
N ARG A 162 17.30 6.44 -0.55
CA ARG A 162 17.51 7.64 0.30
C ARG A 162 17.70 8.92 -0.54
N GLN A 163 18.33 8.81 -1.70
CA GLN A 163 18.50 9.94 -2.61
C GLN A 163 17.27 10.19 -3.50
N LEU A 164 16.45 9.18 -3.71
CA LEU A 164 15.27 9.26 -4.59
C LEU A 164 14.23 10.28 -4.07
N VAL A 165 14.14 10.46 -2.76
CA VAL A 165 13.26 11.44 -2.10
C VAL A 165 13.85 12.85 -2.15
N GLY A 166 15.18 12.99 -2.24
CA GLY A 166 15.87 14.30 -2.30
C GLY A 166 16.11 14.84 -3.70
N LEU A 167 16.00 14.00 -4.74
CA LEU A 167 16.37 14.36 -6.12
C LEU A 167 15.27 15.08 -6.92
N SER A 168 14.18 15.50 -6.30
CA SER A 168 13.18 16.30 -7.02
C SER A 168 13.66 17.73 -7.34
N LEU A 169 14.85 18.12 -6.96
CA LEU A 169 15.34 19.51 -7.05
C LEU A 169 16.73 19.70 -7.67
N ILE A 170 17.40 18.69 -8.21
CA ILE A 170 18.71 18.91 -8.84
C ILE A 170 18.69 18.44 -10.29
N HIS A 171 18.51 19.43 -11.11
CA HIS A 171 19.03 19.67 -12.47
C HIS A 171 19.34 18.47 -13.38
N ILE A 172 18.54 18.43 -14.39
CA ILE A 172 19.06 18.19 -15.74
C ILE A 172 19.42 19.55 -16.35
#